data_9bda6b6a39ba51e506118a5c9028297a
#
_entry.id   9bda6b6a39ba51e506118a5c9028297a
#
_cell.length_a   1.000
_cell.length_b   1.000
_cell.length_c   1.000
_cell.angle_alpha   90.00
_cell.angle_beta   90.00
_cell.angle_gamma   90.00
#
_symmetry.space_group_name_H-M   'P 1'
#
loop_
_entity.id
_entity.type
_entity.pdbx_description
1 polymer ?
#
loop_
_entity_poly.entity_id
_entity_poly.type
_entity_poly.pdbx_seq_one_letter_code
_entity_poly.pdbx_strand_id
1 'polypeptide(L)'
;MEWFVMVLRVVPEELARVVSLADECSATVGSVSVEPGSGGDLGPGVLVAAAAAYAAAHSAGARAGAAGADQIAGGVKYAMSALAEADEFSASGAHSLMGTGAGVGAGAGACAGQGRGGLGVGR
;
A
#
# COMPACT_ATOMS: atom_id res chain seq x y z
N MET A 1 27.16 -11.28 -10.17
CA MET A 1 26.64 -10.42 -9.09
C MET A 1 25.53 -9.49 -9.59
N GLU A 2 24.60 -10.08 -10.32
CA GLU A 2 23.48 -9.33 -10.93
C GLU A 2 22.37 -9.03 -9.93
N TRP A 3 22.38 -9.68 -8.77
CA TRP A 3 21.32 -9.58 -7.77
C TRP A 3 21.19 -8.18 -7.14
N PHE A 4 22.24 -7.39 -7.09
CA PHE A 4 22.15 -6.01 -6.58
C PHE A 4 21.75 -4.99 -7.62
N VAL A 5 21.54 -5.40 -8.86
CA VAL A 5 20.97 -4.56 -9.91
C VAL A 5 19.44 -4.65 -9.93
N MET A 6 18.84 -5.49 -9.07
CA MET A 6 17.40 -5.54 -8.89
C MET A 6 16.92 -4.24 -8.26
N VAL A 7 16.50 -3.33 -9.10
CA VAL A 7 15.84 -2.11 -8.66
C VAL A 7 14.35 -2.40 -8.48
N LEU A 8 13.86 -2.19 -7.28
CA LEU A 8 12.43 -2.25 -7.02
C LEU A 8 11.76 -1.09 -7.75
N ARG A 9 11.07 -1.41 -8.84
CA ARG A 9 10.35 -0.42 -9.62
C ARG A 9 8.86 -0.53 -9.30
N VAL A 10 8.35 0.46 -8.60
CA VAL A 10 6.93 0.57 -8.30
C VAL A 10 6.30 1.51 -9.33
N VAL A 11 5.28 1.03 -10.03
CA VAL A 11 4.52 1.82 -11.01
C VAL A 11 3.19 2.21 -10.36
N PRO A 12 3.01 3.50 -9.99
CA PRO A 12 1.80 3.96 -9.30
C PRO A 12 0.52 3.68 -10.08
N GLU A 13 0.55 3.78 -11.40
CA GLU A 13 -0.61 3.52 -12.26
C GLU A 13 -1.06 2.06 -12.21
N GLU A 14 -0.12 1.14 -12.12
CA GLU A 14 -0.44 -0.29 -11.98
C GLU A 14 -1.04 -0.60 -10.62
N LEU A 15 -0.52 0.00 -9.56
CA LEU A 15 -1.09 -0.14 -8.22
C LEU A 15 -2.50 0.45 -8.14
N ALA A 16 -2.73 1.61 -8.75
CA ALA A 16 -4.05 2.21 -8.84
C ALA A 16 -5.03 1.30 -9.59
N ARG A 17 -4.57 0.62 -10.63
CA ARG A 17 -5.37 -0.37 -11.37
C ARG A 17 -5.72 -1.58 -10.50
N VAL A 18 -4.77 -2.07 -9.71
CA VAL A 18 -5.03 -3.16 -8.76
C VAL A 18 -6.10 -2.76 -7.75
N VAL A 19 -6.05 -1.55 -7.20
CA VAL A 19 -7.06 -1.02 -6.29
C VAL A 19 -8.43 -0.98 -6.97
N SER A 20 -8.50 -0.46 -8.18
CA SER A 20 -9.75 -0.39 -8.95
C SER A 20 -10.35 -1.77 -9.21
N LEU A 21 -9.52 -2.74 -9.61
CA LEU A 21 -9.94 -4.12 -9.83
C LEU A 21 -10.42 -4.79 -8.54
N ALA A 22 -9.75 -4.53 -7.43
CA ALA A 22 -10.15 -5.06 -6.13
C ALA A 22 -11.49 -4.47 -5.67
N ASP A 23 -11.69 -3.17 -5.86
CA ASP A 23 -12.96 -2.50 -5.57
C ASP A 23 -14.10 -3.03 -6.44
N GLU A 24 -13.87 -3.24 -7.73
CA GLU A 24 -14.84 -3.85 -8.64
C GLU A 24 -15.16 -5.30 -8.24
N CYS A 25 -14.15 -6.06 -7.88
CA CYS A 25 -14.32 -7.43 -7.40
C CYS A 25 -15.16 -7.46 -6.12
N SER A 26 -14.86 -6.59 -5.17
CA SER A 26 -15.63 -6.47 -3.93
C SER A 26 -17.10 -6.13 -4.21
N ALA A 27 -17.36 -5.14 -5.07
CA ALA A 27 -18.72 -4.76 -5.44
C ALA A 27 -19.47 -5.89 -6.14
N THR A 28 -18.82 -6.56 -7.08
CA THR A 28 -19.43 -7.66 -7.85
C THR A 28 -19.74 -8.85 -6.95
N VAL A 29 -18.77 -9.30 -6.16
CA VAL A 29 -18.93 -10.43 -5.24
C VAL A 29 -19.90 -10.10 -4.11
N GLY A 30 -19.84 -8.88 -3.59
CA GLY A 30 -20.73 -8.42 -2.53
C GLY A 30 -22.20 -8.33 -2.96
N SER A 31 -22.45 -8.18 -4.26
CA SER A 31 -23.81 -8.16 -4.80
C SER A 31 -24.39 -9.56 -5.06
N VAL A 32 -23.57 -10.61 -4.96
CA VAL A 32 -24.01 -11.98 -5.16
C VAL A 32 -24.92 -12.41 -4.02
N SER A 33 -26.13 -12.78 -4.36
CA SER A 33 -27.11 -13.32 -3.45
C SER A 33 -27.64 -14.62 -4.04
N VAL A 34 -27.52 -15.69 -3.29
CA VAL A 34 -28.08 -16.97 -3.68
C VAL A 34 -29.41 -17.12 -2.96
N GLU A 35 -30.47 -17.22 -3.73
CA GLU A 35 -31.81 -17.43 -3.19
C GLU A 35 -32.20 -18.90 -3.34
N PRO A 36 -32.79 -19.51 -2.30
CA PRO A 36 -33.35 -20.84 -2.45
C PRO A 36 -34.60 -20.79 -3.35
N GLY A 37 -34.83 -21.82 -4.11
CA GLY A 37 -36.05 -21.96 -4.89
C GLY A 37 -37.30 -21.91 -4.01
N SER A 38 -38.47 -21.74 -4.63
CA SER A 38 -39.72 -21.75 -3.89
C SER A 38 -39.96 -23.12 -3.23
N GLY A 39 -40.50 -23.10 -2.00
CA GLY A 39 -40.70 -24.33 -1.21
C GLY A 39 -41.60 -25.37 -1.87
N GLY A 40 -42.53 -24.95 -2.76
CA GLY A 40 -43.36 -25.82 -3.51
C GLY A 40 -42.65 -26.67 -4.56
N ASP A 41 -41.58 -26.14 -5.11
CA ASP A 41 -40.80 -26.80 -6.15
C ASP A 41 -39.80 -27.81 -5.58
N LEU A 42 -39.41 -27.66 -4.33
CA LEU A 42 -38.38 -28.48 -3.68
C LEU A 42 -38.93 -29.74 -3.00
N GLY A 43 -40.23 -29.85 -2.84
CA GLY A 43 -40.89 -31.03 -2.23
C GLY A 43 -40.76 -31.07 -0.70
N PRO A 44 -40.20 -32.14 -0.10
CA PRO A 44 -40.15 -32.29 1.36
C PRO A 44 -39.46 -31.12 2.09
N GLY A 45 -39.95 -30.80 3.29
CA GLY A 45 -39.42 -29.71 4.11
C GLY A 45 -37.92 -29.81 4.42
N VAL A 46 -37.38 -31.03 4.43
CA VAL A 46 -35.94 -31.27 4.60
C VAL A 46 -35.14 -30.66 3.44
N LEU A 47 -35.64 -30.81 2.21
CA LEU A 47 -34.99 -30.22 1.03
C LEU A 47 -35.08 -28.70 1.03
N VAL A 48 -36.20 -28.15 1.48
CA VAL A 48 -36.35 -26.68 1.62
C VAL A 48 -35.37 -26.14 2.62
N ALA A 49 -35.22 -26.80 3.78
CA ALA A 49 -34.25 -26.38 4.81
C ALA A 49 -32.81 -26.50 4.31
N ALA A 50 -32.48 -27.59 3.58
CA ALA A 50 -31.15 -27.79 3.00
C ALA A 50 -30.82 -26.72 1.95
N ALA A 51 -31.76 -26.38 1.09
CA ALA A 51 -31.60 -25.32 0.07
C ALA A 51 -31.40 -23.93 0.72
N ALA A 52 -32.15 -23.63 1.77
CA ALA A 52 -32.00 -22.38 2.52
C ALA A 52 -30.62 -22.29 3.20
N ALA A 53 -30.17 -23.39 3.82
CA ALA A 53 -28.84 -23.43 4.45
C ALA A 53 -27.71 -23.28 3.41
N TYR A 54 -27.83 -23.90 2.26
CA TYR A 54 -26.90 -23.78 1.13
C TYR A 54 -26.85 -22.33 0.63
N ALA A 55 -28.00 -21.73 0.37
CA ALA A 55 -28.08 -20.35 -0.10
C ALA A 55 -27.46 -19.37 0.92
N ALA A 56 -27.75 -19.55 2.21
CA ALA A 56 -27.18 -18.74 3.27
C ALA A 56 -25.65 -18.88 3.36
N ALA A 57 -25.13 -20.10 3.25
CA ALA A 57 -23.69 -20.36 3.28
C ALA A 57 -22.96 -19.72 2.09
N HIS A 58 -23.52 -19.83 0.90
CA HIS A 58 -22.93 -19.21 -0.30
C HIS A 58 -22.99 -17.69 -0.26
N SER A 59 -24.09 -17.11 0.21
CA SER A 59 -24.22 -15.66 0.37
C SER A 59 -23.24 -15.12 1.43
N ALA A 60 -23.05 -15.86 2.53
CA ALA A 60 -22.05 -15.50 3.55
C ALA A 60 -20.63 -15.58 3.01
N GLY A 61 -20.32 -16.63 2.23
CA GLY A 61 -19.03 -16.78 1.54
C GLY A 61 -18.74 -15.63 0.59
N ALA A 62 -19.74 -15.20 -0.18
CA ALA A 62 -19.61 -14.06 -1.09
C ALA A 62 -19.30 -12.76 -0.32
N ARG A 63 -19.99 -12.50 0.78
CA ARG A 63 -19.71 -11.34 1.63
C ARG A 63 -18.30 -11.38 2.24
N ALA A 64 -17.87 -12.55 2.69
CA ALA A 64 -16.51 -12.74 3.18
C ALA A 64 -15.45 -12.48 2.10
N GLY A 65 -15.71 -12.95 0.87
CA GLY A 65 -14.86 -12.68 -0.27
C GLY A 65 -14.79 -11.19 -0.62
N ALA A 66 -15.93 -10.50 -0.59
CA ALA A 66 -16.00 -9.06 -0.80
C ALA A 66 -15.19 -8.28 0.26
N ALA A 67 -15.31 -8.66 1.52
CA ALA A 67 -14.53 -8.07 2.60
C ALA A 67 -13.03 -8.30 2.42
N GLY A 68 -12.64 -9.49 1.95
CA GLY A 68 -11.25 -9.79 1.61
C GLY A 68 -10.71 -8.91 0.49
N ALA A 69 -11.49 -8.68 -0.56
CA ALA A 69 -11.12 -7.79 -1.66
C ALA A 69 -10.98 -6.33 -1.18
N ASP A 70 -11.87 -5.87 -0.30
CA ASP A 70 -11.77 -4.55 0.31
C ASP A 70 -10.49 -4.38 1.14
N GLN A 71 -10.10 -5.41 1.88
CA GLN A 71 -8.87 -5.41 2.65
C GLN A 71 -7.64 -5.31 1.75
N ILE A 72 -7.64 -6.01 0.62
CA ILE A 72 -6.57 -5.93 -0.38
C ILE A 72 -6.49 -4.51 -0.94
N ALA A 73 -7.61 -3.93 -1.34
CA ALA A 73 -7.65 -2.56 -1.86
C ALA A 73 -7.14 -1.56 -0.81
N GLY A 74 -7.57 -1.68 0.43
CA GLY A 74 -7.10 -0.85 1.54
C GLY A 74 -5.62 -0.99 1.81
N GLY A 75 -5.11 -2.22 1.80
CA GLY A 75 -3.68 -2.50 1.97
C GLY A 75 -2.81 -1.91 0.87
N VAL A 76 -3.26 -2.00 -0.38
CA VAL A 76 -2.55 -1.40 -1.52
C VAL A 76 -2.55 0.13 -1.43
N LYS A 77 -3.68 0.74 -1.10
CA LYS A 77 -3.78 2.20 -0.89
C LYS A 77 -2.81 2.67 0.21
N TYR A 78 -2.78 1.95 1.32
CA TYR A 78 -1.85 2.24 2.41
C TYR A 78 -0.39 2.14 1.96
N ALA A 79 -0.03 1.09 1.25
CA ALA A 79 1.31 0.89 0.73
C ALA A 79 1.72 1.99 -0.26
N MET A 80 0.80 2.42 -1.13
CA MET A 80 1.03 3.53 -2.06
C MET A 80 1.34 4.83 -1.33
N SER A 81 0.57 5.14 -0.29
CA SER A 81 0.80 6.34 0.55
C SER A 81 2.14 6.28 1.26
N ALA A 82 2.47 5.13 1.87
CA ALA A 82 3.72 4.94 2.57
C ALA A 82 4.94 5.07 1.64
N LEU A 83 4.85 4.53 0.43
CA LEU A 83 5.89 4.64 -0.58
C LEU A 83 6.07 6.08 -1.07
N ALA A 84 4.97 6.81 -1.28
CA ALA A 84 5.01 8.22 -1.66
C ALA A 84 5.67 9.08 -0.58
N GLU A 85 5.32 8.86 0.69
CA GLU A 85 5.94 9.54 1.83
C GLU A 85 7.43 9.22 1.95
N ALA A 86 7.82 7.97 1.75
CA ALA A 86 9.22 7.55 1.78
C ALA A 86 10.02 8.21 0.65
N ASP A 87 9.43 8.32 -0.54
CA ASP A 87 10.03 9.02 -1.68
C ASP A 87 10.24 10.51 -1.40
N GLU A 88 9.24 11.17 -0.85
CA GLU A 88 9.33 12.58 -0.46
C GLU A 88 10.40 12.80 0.61
N PHE A 89 10.44 11.94 1.60
CA PHE A 89 11.45 11.98 2.64
C PHE A 89 12.86 11.80 2.08
N SER A 90 13.04 10.84 1.18
CA SER A 90 14.32 10.59 0.51
C SER A 90 14.75 11.75 -0.36
N ALA A 91 13.84 12.36 -1.10
CA ALA A 91 14.10 13.54 -1.92
C ALA A 91 14.51 14.73 -1.07
N SER A 92 13.79 14.99 0.03
CA SER A 92 14.13 16.02 1.01
C SER A 92 15.52 15.81 1.61
N GLY A 93 15.84 14.58 1.99
CA GLY A 93 17.15 14.21 2.51
C GLY A 93 18.26 14.46 1.50
N ALA A 94 18.05 14.10 0.25
CA ALA A 94 18.99 14.33 -0.83
C ALA A 94 19.23 15.84 -1.07
N HIS A 95 18.15 16.62 -1.10
CA HIS A 95 18.25 18.09 -1.23
C HIS A 95 19.01 18.72 -0.06
N SER A 96 18.73 18.25 1.14
CA SER A 96 19.42 18.71 2.35
C SER A 96 20.93 18.45 2.28
N LEU A 97 21.32 17.25 1.84
CA LEU A 97 22.72 16.88 1.67
C LEU A 97 23.41 17.69 0.59
N MET A 98 22.74 17.96 -0.53
CA MET A 98 23.28 18.80 -1.61
C MET A 98 23.47 20.25 -1.13
N GLY A 99 22.50 20.79 -0.40
CA GLY A 99 22.60 22.14 0.17
C GLY A 99 23.70 22.25 1.21
N THR A 100 23.84 21.23 2.06
CA THR A 100 24.90 21.19 3.09
C THR A 100 26.28 21.03 2.45
N GLY A 101 26.38 20.27 1.35
CA GLY A 101 27.62 20.09 0.64
C GLY A 101 28.17 21.40 0.08
N ALA A 102 27.32 22.28 -0.44
CA ALA A 102 27.69 23.58 -0.90
C ALA A 102 28.11 24.49 0.27
N GLY A 103 27.46 24.39 1.41
CA GLY A 103 27.76 25.13 2.61
C GLY A 103 29.05 24.68 3.31
N VAL A 104 29.30 23.36 3.29
CA VAL A 104 30.51 22.78 3.91
C VAL A 104 31.79 23.26 3.22
N GLY A 105 31.76 23.43 1.90
CA GLY A 105 32.90 23.98 1.17
C GLY A 105 33.29 25.38 1.63
N ALA A 106 32.32 26.25 1.85
CA ALA A 106 32.53 27.59 2.37
C ALA A 106 32.89 27.59 3.87
N GLY A 107 32.23 26.72 4.64
CA GLY A 107 32.48 26.58 6.08
C GLY A 107 33.85 26.00 6.42
N ALA A 108 34.33 25.05 5.63
CA ALA A 108 35.66 24.47 5.83
C ALA A 108 36.78 25.50 5.70
N GLY A 109 36.65 26.44 4.78
CA GLY A 109 37.58 27.54 4.64
C GLY A 109 37.61 28.45 5.86
N ALA A 110 36.44 28.80 6.39
CA ALA A 110 36.30 29.61 7.57
C ALA A 110 36.84 28.92 8.83
N CYS A 111 36.53 27.64 9.01
CA CYS A 111 37.05 26.86 10.14
C CYS A 111 38.59 26.76 10.11
N ALA A 112 39.18 26.57 8.97
CA ALA A 112 40.63 26.52 8.82
C ALA A 112 41.28 27.86 9.20
N GLY A 113 40.67 28.96 8.83
CA GLY A 113 41.12 30.29 9.19
C GLY A 113 41.07 30.56 10.70
N GLN A 114 39.98 30.12 11.33
CA GLN A 114 39.82 30.26 12.77
C GLN A 114 40.81 29.39 13.54
N GLY A 115 41.07 28.20 13.07
CA GLY A 115 42.01 27.30 13.70
C GLY A 115 43.44 27.87 13.73
N ARG A 116 43.83 28.55 12.68
CA ARG A 116 45.13 29.21 12.62
C ARG A 116 45.22 30.38 13.60
N GLY A 117 44.16 31.18 13.70
CA GLY A 117 44.10 32.27 14.65
C GLY A 117 44.16 31.81 16.10
N GLY A 118 43.47 30.69 16.41
CA GLY A 118 43.48 30.11 17.75
C GLY A 118 44.82 29.59 18.17
N LEU A 119 45.59 29.01 17.27
CA LEU A 119 46.92 28.51 17.54
C LEU A 119 47.94 29.66 17.80
N GLY A 120 47.73 30.82 17.21
CA GLY A 120 48.56 31.95 17.39
C GLY A 120 48.40 32.67 18.76
N VAL A 121 47.22 32.52 19.37
CA VAL A 121 46.89 33.20 20.64
C VAL A 121 47.29 32.36 21.85
N GLY A 122 47.52 31.07 21.69
CA GLY A 122 47.85 30.14 22.78
C GLY A 122 49.26 30.23 23.32
N ARG A 123 49.97 31.25 22.98
CA ARG A 123 51.31 31.54 23.50
C ARG A 123 51.29 32.82 24.31
#